data_6c17bf8a763b715654a4aa1a2da20364
#
_entry.id   6c17bf8a763b715654a4aa1a2da20364
#
_cell.length_a   1.000
_cell.length_b   1.000
_cell.length_c   1.000
_cell.angle_alpha   90.00
_cell.angle_beta   90.00
_cell.angle_gamma   90.00
#
_symmetry.space_group_name_H-M   'P 1'
#
loop_
_entity.id
_entity.type
_entity.pdbx_description
1 polymer ?
#
loop_
_entity_poly.entity_id
_entity_poly.type
_entity_poly.pdbx_seq_one_letter_code
_entity_poly.pdbx_strand_id
1 'polypeptide(L)'
;MTSSHPPIPFVPAARDFPGWPMPRSVPPGMRMELSRARLLDSRESLFDDWMAMLHERYDECLATLGRELMALEATFLNQEADGSWWMYHFQLMGNGSPGLVPDNPLDRAHLEYGKKTKHPGWEELQPRFFLCPPAVRAAVEDAGAAGAVEL
;
A
#
# COMPACT_ATOMS: atom_id res chain seq x y z
N MET A 1 -30.36 3.04 7.20
CA MET A 1 -30.18 2.70 8.64
C MET A 1 -28.91 3.33 9.15
N THR A 2 -29.01 4.03 10.26
CA THR A 2 -27.83 4.55 10.92
C THR A 2 -27.12 3.41 11.67
N SER A 3 -25.80 3.34 11.57
CA SER A 3 -25.03 2.39 12.34
C SER A 3 -25.19 2.66 13.84
N SER A 4 -25.28 1.59 14.66
CA SER A 4 -25.31 1.69 16.11
C SER A 4 -23.91 2.00 16.68
N HIS A 5 -22.86 1.94 15.86
CA HIS A 5 -21.49 2.21 16.27
C HIS A 5 -21.11 3.66 15.94
N PRO A 6 -20.31 4.30 16.80
CA PRO A 6 -19.81 5.64 16.46
C PRO A 6 -18.91 5.58 15.24
N PRO A 7 -18.85 6.69 14.46
CA PRO A 7 -17.97 6.75 13.30
C PRO A 7 -16.50 6.53 13.69
N ILE A 8 -15.83 5.69 12.91
CA ILE A 8 -14.39 5.47 13.08
C ILE A 8 -13.65 6.67 12.50
N PRO A 9 -12.84 7.37 13.30
CA PRO A 9 -12.09 8.51 12.76
C PRO A 9 -11.03 8.04 11.79
N PHE A 10 -10.84 8.82 10.71
CA PHE A 10 -9.73 8.64 9.80
C PHE A 10 -8.71 9.74 10.07
N VAL A 11 -7.50 9.34 10.47
CA VAL A 11 -6.43 10.26 10.84
C VAL A 11 -5.22 9.99 9.94
N PRO A 12 -5.20 10.57 8.72
CA PRO A 12 -4.07 10.41 7.83
C PRO A 12 -2.77 10.91 8.45
N ALA A 13 -1.67 10.22 8.15
CA ALA A 13 -0.35 10.65 8.59
C ALA A 13 -0.03 12.03 8.01
N ALA A 14 0.67 12.85 8.79
CA ALA A 14 1.18 14.14 8.32
C ALA A 14 2.12 13.93 7.14
N ARG A 15 2.19 14.93 6.25
CA ARG A 15 3.02 14.84 5.03
C ARG A 15 4.50 14.60 5.34
N ASP A 16 4.99 15.10 6.47
CA ASP A 16 6.38 14.96 6.93
C ASP A 16 6.60 13.78 7.86
N PHE A 17 5.59 12.91 8.03
CA PHE A 17 5.73 11.72 8.86
C PHE A 17 6.81 10.79 8.29
N PRO A 18 7.87 10.50 9.05
CA PRO A 18 9.00 9.71 8.55
C PRO A 18 8.72 8.20 8.47
N GLY A 19 7.54 7.76 8.86
CA GLY A 19 7.19 6.36 9.03
C GLY A 19 7.50 5.84 10.43
N TRP A 20 6.91 4.71 10.78
CA TRP A 20 7.16 4.05 12.05
C TRP A 20 8.56 3.40 12.08
N PRO A 21 9.20 3.34 13.23
CA PRO A 21 10.39 2.51 13.37
C PRO A 21 10.07 1.05 13.06
N MET A 22 10.98 0.38 12.34
CA MET A 22 10.77 -1.02 11.97
C MET A 22 11.14 -1.97 13.11
N PRO A 23 10.36 -3.07 13.30
CA PRO A 23 10.80 -4.17 14.14
C PRO A 23 12.16 -4.69 13.65
N ARG A 24 13.02 -5.10 14.57
CA ARG A 24 14.37 -5.56 14.21
C ARG A 24 14.39 -6.81 13.32
N SER A 25 13.26 -7.53 13.23
CA SER A 25 13.15 -8.70 12.35
C SER A 25 12.92 -8.33 10.89
N VAL A 26 12.53 -7.09 10.60
CA VAL A 26 12.49 -6.60 9.21
C VAL A 26 13.91 -6.48 8.69
N PRO A 27 14.20 -6.94 7.46
CA PRO A 27 15.54 -6.84 6.90
C PRO A 27 16.06 -5.39 6.92
N PRO A 28 17.33 -5.18 7.29
CA PRO A 28 17.93 -3.85 7.24
C PRO A 28 17.81 -3.23 5.85
N GLY A 29 17.48 -1.94 5.79
CA GLY A 29 17.28 -1.23 4.53
C GLY A 29 15.92 -1.42 3.90
N MET A 30 15.00 -2.10 4.58
CA MET A 30 13.65 -2.33 4.10
C MET A 30 12.61 -1.76 5.06
N ARG A 31 11.41 -1.53 4.52
CA ARG A 31 10.24 -1.10 5.28
C ARG A 31 9.07 -2.02 5.01
N MET A 32 8.36 -2.35 6.08
CA MET A 32 7.08 -3.03 6.05
C MET A 32 6.00 -2.01 6.46
N GLU A 33 5.04 -1.77 5.59
CA GLU A 33 3.99 -0.78 5.84
C GLU A 33 2.61 -1.39 5.62
N LEU A 34 1.73 -1.22 6.59
CA LEU A 34 0.31 -1.48 6.44
C LEU A 34 -0.41 -0.16 6.67
N SER A 35 -1.07 0.33 5.63
CA SER A 35 -1.79 1.60 5.66
C SER A 35 -3.26 1.37 5.37
N ARG A 36 -4.11 2.25 5.90
CA ARG A 36 -5.53 2.20 5.59
C ARG A 36 -6.04 3.58 5.17
N ALA A 37 -7.08 3.56 4.37
CA ALA A 37 -7.77 4.77 3.99
C ALA A 37 -9.26 4.50 3.91
N ARG A 38 -10.05 5.45 4.39
CA ARG A 38 -11.51 5.38 4.29
C ARG A 38 -11.94 5.68 2.87
N LEU A 39 -12.83 4.86 2.32
CA LEU A 39 -13.43 5.15 1.02
C LEU A 39 -14.40 6.32 1.16
N LEU A 40 -14.54 7.08 0.09
CA LEU A 40 -15.63 8.03 -0.05
C LEU A 40 -16.96 7.26 -0.03
N ASP A 41 -18.02 7.91 0.40
CA ASP A 41 -19.32 7.25 0.54
C ASP A 41 -19.77 6.66 -0.78
N SER A 42 -20.23 5.41 -0.75
CA SER A 42 -20.76 4.67 -1.89
C SER A 42 -19.75 4.47 -3.04
N ARG A 43 -18.47 4.34 -2.72
CA ARG A 43 -17.40 4.19 -3.72
C ARG A 43 -16.80 2.79 -3.78
N GLU A 44 -17.39 1.79 -3.11
CA GLU A 44 -16.89 0.42 -3.14
C GLU A 44 -16.89 -0.18 -4.55
N SER A 45 -17.81 0.22 -5.42
CA SER A 45 -17.81 -0.22 -6.81
C SER A 45 -16.65 0.39 -7.60
N LEU A 46 -16.25 1.64 -7.32
CA LEU A 46 -15.06 2.24 -7.92
C LEU A 46 -13.78 1.58 -7.41
N PHE A 47 -13.77 1.15 -6.15
CA PHE A 47 -12.66 0.35 -5.64
C PHE A 47 -12.52 -0.95 -6.43
N ASP A 48 -13.63 -1.63 -6.68
CA ASP A 48 -13.63 -2.86 -7.49
C ASP A 48 -13.12 -2.60 -8.91
N ASP A 49 -13.53 -1.49 -9.53
CA ASP A 49 -13.02 -1.07 -10.84
C ASP A 49 -11.53 -0.81 -10.83
N TRP A 50 -11.02 -0.20 -9.75
CA TRP A 50 -9.59 0.03 -9.56
C TRP A 50 -8.82 -1.30 -9.54
N MET A 51 -9.29 -2.25 -8.74
CA MET A 51 -8.66 -3.57 -8.65
C MET A 51 -8.75 -4.32 -9.97
N ALA A 52 -9.87 -4.22 -10.68
CA ALA A 52 -10.03 -4.81 -12.02
C ALA A 52 -9.02 -4.21 -13.01
N MET A 53 -8.79 -2.90 -12.95
CA MET A 53 -7.78 -2.24 -13.78
C MET A 53 -6.39 -2.82 -13.52
N LEU A 54 -6.03 -3.05 -12.25
CA LEU A 54 -4.75 -3.65 -11.89
C LEU A 54 -4.61 -5.06 -12.42
N HIS A 55 -5.67 -5.86 -12.34
CA HIS A 55 -5.66 -7.22 -12.89
C HIS A 55 -5.52 -7.22 -14.41
N GLU A 56 -6.19 -6.32 -15.11
CA GLU A 56 -6.08 -6.19 -16.57
C GLU A 56 -4.68 -5.75 -17.00
N ARG A 57 -4.04 -4.90 -16.20
CA ARG A 57 -2.71 -4.36 -16.47
C ARG A 57 -1.64 -5.02 -15.59
N TYR A 58 -1.84 -6.29 -15.26
CA TYR A 58 -0.99 -7.01 -14.34
C TYR A 58 0.49 -7.00 -14.75
N ASP A 59 0.78 -7.20 -16.04
CA ASP A 59 2.16 -7.19 -16.52
C ASP A 59 2.81 -5.81 -16.37
N GLU A 60 2.05 -4.74 -16.55
CA GLU A 60 2.54 -3.38 -16.28
C GLU A 60 2.82 -3.20 -14.79
N CYS A 61 1.97 -3.77 -13.91
CA CYS A 61 2.21 -3.75 -12.47
C CYS A 61 3.53 -4.46 -12.13
N LEU A 62 3.76 -5.64 -12.68
CA LEU A 62 5.01 -6.38 -12.47
C LEU A 62 6.23 -5.54 -12.91
N ALA A 63 6.11 -4.85 -14.04
CA ALA A 63 7.21 -4.06 -14.58
C ALA A 63 7.61 -2.86 -13.70
N THR A 64 6.71 -2.37 -12.84
CA THR A 64 7.03 -1.24 -11.94
C THR A 64 7.69 -1.66 -10.63
N LEU A 65 7.62 -2.93 -10.26
CA LEU A 65 8.10 -3.41 -8.95
C LEU A 65 9.60 -3.17 -8.75
N GLY A 66 10.42 -3.40 -9.78
CA GLY A 66 11.87 -3.18 -9.68
C GLY A 66 12.21 -1.73 -9.37
N ARG A 67 11.59 -0.79 -10.07
CA ARG A 67 11.76 0.65 -9.83
C ARG A 67 11.31 1.05 -8.43
N GLU A 68 10.25 0.44 -7.95
CA GLU A 68 9.68 0.72 -6.64
C GLU A 68 10.42 0.01 -5.51
N LEU A 69 11.41 -0.82 -5.81
CA LEU A 69 12.11 -1.67 -4.83
C LEU A 69 11.13 -2.54 -4.04
N MET A 70 10.05 -2.95 -4.68
CA MET A 70 8.94 -3.64 -4.05
C MET A 70 9.15 -5.14 -4.04
N ALA A 71 9.16 -5.73 -2.87
CA ALA A 71 9.22 -7.18 -2.72
C ALA A 71 7.84 -7.82 -2.89
N LEU A 72 6.84 -7.22 -2.26
CA LEU A 72 5.45 -7.65 -2.40
C LEU A 72 4.52 -6.56 -1.91
N GLU A 73 3.30 -6.59 -2.44
CA GLU A 73 2.23 -5.71 -1.99
C GLU A 73 0.88 -6.43 -2.08
N ALA A 74 -0.07 -6.01 -1.27
CA ALA A 74 -1.41 -6.57 -1.27
C ALA A 74 -2.41 -5.51 -0.84
N THR A 75 -3.61 -5.58 -1.39
CA THR A 75 -4.69 -4.64 -1.09
C THR A 75 -5.91 -5.41 -0.59
N PHE A 76 -6.55 -4.89 0.44
CA PHE A 76 -7.69 -5.49 1.08
C PHE A 76 -8.81 -4.47 1.23
N LEU A 77 -10.04 -4.93 1.27
CA LEU A 77 -11.21 -4.11 1.50
C LEU A 77 -11.99 -4.69 2.69
N ASN A 78 -12.48 -3.81 3.56
CA ASN A 78 -13.32 -4.24 4.67
C ASN A 78 -14.40 -3.21 4.97
N GLN A 79 -15.61 -3.69 5.26
CA GLN A 79 -16.66 -2.84 5.82
C GLN A 79 -16.57 -2.92 7.34
N GLU A 80 -16.33 -1.78 7.95
CA GLU A 80 -16.15 -1.69 9.40
C GLU A 80 -17.49 -1.66 10.13
N ALA A 81 -17.43 -1.78 11.45
CA ALA A 81 -18.63 -1.87 12.29
C ALA A 81 -19.54 -0.64 12.20
N ASP A 82 -18.99 0.52 11.87
CA ASP A 82 -19.76 1.76 11.65
C ASP A 82 -20.43 1.83 10.27
N GLY A 83 -20.27 0.80 9.45
CA GLY A 83 -20.80 0.73 8.09
C GLY A 83 -19.91 1.34 7.01
N SER A 84 -18.84 2.04 7.39
CA SER A 84 -17.91 2.62 6.42
C SER A 84 -17.03 1.57 5.78
N TRP A 85 -16.64 1.83 4.54
CA TRP A 85 -15.72 0.98 3.79
C TRP A 85 -14.31 1.52 3.90
N TRP A 86 -13.34 0.62 4.10
CA TRP A 86 -11.92 0.96 4.24
C TRP A 86 -11.09 0.05 3.37
N MET A 87 -10.10 0.63 2.70
CA MET A 87 -9.08 -0.15 2.03
C MET A 87 -7.82 -0.22 2.90
N TYR A 88 -7.17 -1.38 2.87
CA TYR A 88 -5.92 -1.64 3.56
C TYR A 88 -4.89 -2.00 2.50
N HIS A 89 -3.73 -1.37 2.57
CA HIS A 89 -2.66 -1.65 1.63
C HIS A 89 -1.40 -2.04 2.39
N PHE A 90 -0.91 -3.24 2.10
CA PHE A 90 0.33 -3.77 2.64
C PHE A 90 1.42 -3.68 1.59
N GLN A 91 2.62 -3.25 2.01
CA GLN A 91 3.77 -3.25 1.12
C GLN A 91 5.05 -3.53 1.92
N LEU A 92 5.96 -4.22 1.26
CA LEU A 92 7.29 -4.52 1.79
C LEU A 92 8.29 -4.11 0.70
N MET A 93 9.13 -3.11 0.99
CA MET A 93 9.98 -2.48 -0.03
C MET A 93 11.28 -1.98 0.57
N GLY A 94 12.23 -1.70 -0.31
CA GLY A 94 13.46 -1.02 0.07
C GLY A 94 13.22 0.43 0.47
N ASN A 95 14.03 0.94 1.40
CA ASN A 95 13.90 2.31 1.92
C ASN A 95 14.02 3.40 0.84
N GLY A 96 14.70 3.11 -0.27
CA GLY A 96 14.89 4.06 -1.35
C GLY A 96 13.74 4.11 -2.37
N SER A 97 12.62 3.41 -2.10
CA SER A 97 11.50 3.38 -3.03
C SER A 97 10.98 4.79 -3.33
N PRO A 98 10.84 5.15 -4.63
CA PRO A 98 10.32 6.48 -5.01
C PRO A 98 8.80 6.58 -4.91
N GLY A 99 8.09 5.47 -4.66
CA GLY A 99 6.63 5.44 -4.72
C GLY A 99 6.09 5.60 -6.13
N LEU A 100 4.85 6.09 -6.25
CA LEU A 100 4.21 6.32 -7.55
C LEU A 100 4.77 7.58 -8.22
N VAL A 101 5.00 7.49 -9.54
CA VAL A 101 5.47 8.64 -10.32
C VAL A 101 4.44 8.97 -11.41
N PRO A 102 3.98 10.26 -11.47
CA PRO A 102 2.92 10.65 -12.40
C PRO A 102 3.25 10.47 -13.89
N ASP A 103 4.53 10.41 -14.25
CA ASP A 103 4.96 10.23 -15.63
C ASP A 103 4.71 8.80 -16.14
N ASN A 104 4.57 7.84 -15.25
CA ASN A 104 4.24 6.47 -15.62
C ASN A 104 2.72 6.34 -15.81
N PRO A 105 2.23 5.84 -16.96
CA PRO A 105 0.79 5.74 -17.21
C PRO A 105 0.02 4.89 -16.20
N LEU A 106 0.60 3.79 -15.72
CA LEU A 106 -0.02 2.95 -14.70
C LEU A 106 -0.11 3.68 -13.36
N ASP A 107 0.98 4.31 -12.93
CA ASP A 107 1.01 5.08 -11.69
C ASP A 107 0.01 6.24 -11.73
N ARG A 108 -0.14 6.88 -12.89
CA ARG A 108 -1.13 7.94 -13.09
C ARG A 108 -2.55 7.40 -12.93
N ALA A 109 -2.83 6.22 -13.48
CA ALA A 109 -4.13 5.57 -13.31
C ALA A 109 -4.41 5.26 -11.84
N HIS A 110 -3.42 4.79 -11.09
CA HIS A 110 -3.50 4.60 -9.65
C HIS A 110 -3.88 5.89 -8.92
N LEU A 111 -3.17 6.98 -9.23
CA LEU A 111 -3.42 8.28 -8.58
C LEU A 111 -4.82 8.80 -8.88
N GLU A 112 -5.29 8.63 -10.11
CA GLU A 112 -6.66 9.04 -10.51
C GLU A 112 -7.73 8.23 -9.79
N TYR A 113 -7.57 6.91 -9.73
CA TYR A 113 -8.50 6.06 -8.97
C TYR A 113 -8.49 6.42 -7.49
N GLY A 114 -7.32 6.65 -6.92
CA GLY A 114 -7.22 7.05 -5.52
C GLY A 114 -8.03 8.32 -5.21
N LYS A 115 -7.93 9.32 -6.06
CA LYS A 115 -8.65 10.61 -5.85
C LYS A 115 -10.16 10.46 -5.85
N LYS A 116 -10.71 9.61 -6.71
CA LYS A 116 -12.16 9.46 -6.82
C LYS A 116 -12.75 8.35 -5.95
N THR A 117 -11.91 7.56 -5.28
CA THR A 117 -12.35 6.38 -4.53
C THR A 117 -12.22 6.56 -3.02
N LYS A 118 -11.17 7.21 -2.56
CA LYS A 118 -10.87 7.31 -1.13
C LYS A 118 -10.60 8.74 -0.68
N HIS A 119 -10.73 8.97 0.63
CA HIS A 119 -10.28 10.21 1.25
C HIS A 119 -8.76 10.36 1.08
N PRO A 120 -8.26 11.61 0.96
CA PRO A 120 -6.82 11.86 0.80
C PRO A 120 -5.99 11.34 1.97
N GLY A 121 -4.80 10.85 1.65
CA GLY A 121 -3.83 10.40 2.66
C GLY A 121 -4.03 8.96 3.09
N TRP A 122 -3.15 8.54 3.99
CA TRP A 122 -3.11 7.19 4.52
C TRP A 122 -2.85 7.23 6.01
N GLU A 123 -3.55 6.40 6.75
CA GLU A 123 -3.27 6.18 8.17
C GLU A 123 -2.41 4.93 8.27
N GLU A 124 -1.19 5.09 8.77
CA GLU A 124 -0.21 4.03 8.81
C GLU A 124 -0.29 3.29 10.14
N LEU A 125 -0.43 1.97 10.09
CA LEU A 125 -0.45 1.14 11.27
C LEU A 125 0.98 0.88 11.74
N GLN A 126 1.16 0.74 13.05
CA GLN A 126 2.49 0.53 13.62
C GLN A 126 2.92 -0.92 13.46
N PRO A 127 4.01 -1.21 12.72
CA PRO A 127 4.50 -2.58 12.56
C PRO A 127 5.13 -3.06 13.86
N ARG A 128 4.84 -4.30 14.24
CA ARG A 128 5.28 -4.85 15.52
C ARG A 128 6.10 -6.12 15.40
N PHE A 129 5.93 -6.88 14.32
CA PHE A 129 6.62 -8.16 14.16
C PHE A 129 6.65 -8.56 12.69
N PHE A 130 7.78 -9.11 12.24
CA PHE A 130 7.95 -9.65 10.90
C PHE A 130 8.65 -11.00 11.00
N LEU A 131 8.16 -11.97 10.22
CA LEU A 131 8.73 -13.31 10.18
C LEU A 131 8.57 -13.91 8.79
N CYS A 132 9.63 -14.47 8.27
CA CYS A 132 9.58 -15.30 7.07
C CYS A 132 10.71 -16.32 7.07
N PRO A 133 10.57 -17.43 6.33
CA PRO A 133 11.65 -18.41 6.20
C PRO A 133 12.92 -17.78 5.55
N PRO A 134 14.11 -18.32 5.83
CA PRO A 134 15.36 -17.77 5.28
C PRO A 134 15.37 -17.60 3.76
N ALA A 135 14.83 -18.55 3.02
CA ALA A 135 14.77 -18.47 1.56
C ALA A 135 13.89 -17.31 1.08
N VAL A 136 12.75 -17.09 1.75
CA VAL A 136 11.87 -15.96 1.45
C VAL A 136 12.55 -14.65 1.83
N ARG A 137 13.23 -14.61 2.99
CA ARG A 137 13.98 -13.43 3.44
C ARG A 137 15.03 -13.01 2.41
N ALA A 138 15.78 -13.95 1.86
CA ALA A 138 16.79 -13.66 0.85
C ALA A 138 16.15 -13.05 -0.41
N ALA A 139 15.03 -13.59 -0.86
CA ALA A 139 14.30 -13.06 -2.02
C ALA A 139 13.75 -11.65 -1.75
N VAL A 140 13.25 -11.42 -0.55
CA VAL A 140 12.74 -10.10 -0.12
C VAL A 140 13.87 -9.07 -0.10
N GLU A 141 15.02 -9.42 0.46
CA GLU A 141 16.19 -8.52 0.50
C GLU A 141 16.67 -8.18 -0.92
N ASP A 142 16.74 -9.16 -1.81
CA ASP A 142 17.12 -8.95 -3.20
C ASP A 142 16.14 -8.00 -3.91
N ALA A 143 14.87 -8.18 -3.72
CA ALA A 143 13.85 -7.31 -4.30
C ALA A 143 13.97 -5.87 -3.80
N GLY A 144 14.21 -5.68 -2.49
CA GLY A 144 14.40 -4.36 -1.90
C GLY A 144 15.65 -3.64 -2.36
N ALA A 145 16.64 -4.37 -2.88
CA ALA A 145 17.87 -3.83 -3.42
C ALA A 145 17.90 -3.80 -4.95
N ALA A 146 16.87 -4.32 -5.65
CA ALA A 146 16.90 -4.54 -7.10
C ALA A 146 17.16 -3.25 -7.91
N GLY A 147 16.70 -2.08 -7.41
CA GLY A 147 16.96 -0.81 -8.07
C GLY A 147 18.42 -0.36 -7.99
N ALA A 148 19.22 -0.96 -7.12
CA ALA A 148 20.65 -0.68 -6.99
C ALA A 148 21.50 -1.62 -7.86
N VAL A 149 20.89 -2.65 -8.42
CA VAL A 149 21.57 -3.64 -9.29
C VAL A 149 21.06 -3.43 -10.70
N GLU A 150 21.91 -2.88 -11.56
CA GLU A 150 21.62 -2.83 -13.00
C GLU A 150 21.78 -4.25 -13.56
N LEU A 151 20.70 -4.74 -14.12
CA LEU A 151 20.69 -6.02 -14.82
C LEU A 151 21.04 -5.80 -16.29
#